data_a14c67d31e09d458cbe2877344ae753f
#
_entry.id   a14c67d31e09d458cbe2877344ae753f
#
_cell.length_a   1.000
_cell.length_b   1.000
_cell.length_c   1.000
_cell.angle_alpha   90.00
_cell.angle_beta   90.00
_cell.angle_gamma   90.00
#
_symmetry.space_group_name_H-M   'P 1'
#
loop_
_entity.id
_entity.type
_entity.pdbx_description
1 polymer ?
#
loop_
_entity_poly.entity_id
_entity_poly.type
_entity_poly.pdbx_seq_one_letter_code
_entity_poly.pdbx_strand_id
1 'polypeptide(L)'
;MFKMIANGIEVDMFVGICDFEYKQKQKVVVNVVAWGKPKFKPENITECLDYSRICSLVHSWTNREHVDLVETLLQEVIAFCFEDNRIEIVDVEILKPEVIPGTNHVGVGAYITREEFTNQSF
;
A
#
# COMPACT_ATOMS: atom_id res chain seq x y z
N MET A 1 1.87 -21.12 -4.42
CA MET A 1 2.08 -19.81 -3.80
C MET A 1 0.78 -19.30 -3.22
N PHE A 2 0.78 -18.82 -1.97
CA PHE A 2 -0.39 -18.21 -1.35
C PHE A 2 -0.38 -16.72 -1.59
N LYS A 3 -1.55 -16.09 -1.50
CA LYS A 3 -1.62 -14.62 -1.52
C LYS A 3 -2.32 -14.10 -0.27
N MET A 4 -1.82 -12.97 0.21
CA MET A 4 -2.45 -12.16 1.24
C MET A 4 -3.17 -11.01 0.55
N ILE A 5 -4.37 -10.70 1.01
CA ILE A 5 -5.18 -9.62 0.44
C ILE A 5 -5.56 -8.65 1.53
N ALA A 6 -5.31 -7.38 1.29
CA ALA A 6 -5.74 -6.27 2.15
C ALA A 6 -6.24 -5.15 1.24
N ASN A 7 -7.51 -5.21 0.89
CA ASN A 7 -8.13 -4.24 -0.03
C ASN A 7 -9.03 -3.28 0.71
N GLY A 8 -9.12 -2.05 0.17
CA GLY A 8 -10.01 -1.05 0.71
C GLY A 8 -9.54 -0.47 2.04
N ILE A 9 -8.24 -0.41 2.29
CA ILE A 9 -7.71 0.20 3.51
C ILE A 9 -7.86 1.71 3.36
N GLU A 10 -8.69 2.33 4.19
CA GLU A 10 -8.99 3.76 4.11
C GLU A 10 -8.19 4.54 5.15
N VAL A 11 -7.69 5.71 4.76
CA VAL A 11 -7.06 6.65 5.65
C VAL A 11 -7.33 8.08 5.18
N ASP A 12 -7.56 9.00 6.12
CA ASP A 12 -7.64 10.42 5.82
C ASP A 12 -6.28 11.04 6.10
N MET A 13 -5.70 11.73 5.10
CA MET A 13 -4.35 12.27 5.20
C MET A 13 -4.15 13.47 4.30
N PHE A 14 -3.07 14.22 4.54
CA PHE A 14 -2.65 15.32 3.66
C PHE A 14 -1.77 14.76 2.55
N VAL A 15 -2.24 14.81 1.31
CA VAL A 15 -1.50 14.32 0.14
C VAL A 15 -1.93 15.05 -1.13
N GLY A 16 -0.97 15.30 -2.03
CA GLY A 16 -1.21 15.88 -3.34
C GLY A 16 -0.47 17.19 -3.56
N ILE A 17 -0.39 17.63 -4.83
CA ILE A 17 0.36 18.82 -5.24
C ILE A 17 -0.52 20.04 -5.48
N CYS A 18 -1.84 19.90 -5.50
CA CYS A 18 -2.75 21.03 -5.70
C CYS A 18 -2.95 21.81 -4.42
N ASP A 19 -3.17 23.14 -4.55
CA ASP A 19 -3.27 24.01 -3.38
C ASP A 19 -4.31 23.55 -2.36
N PHE A 20 -5.47 23.10 -2.82
CA PHE A 20 -6.53 22.65 -1.90
C PHE A 20 -6.11 21.41 -1.09
N GLU A 21 -5.19 20.59 -1.63
CA GLU A 21 -4.74 19.35 -0.99
C GLU A 21 -3.84 19.62 0.21
N TYR A 22 -3.24 20.81 0.30
CA TYR A 22 -2.45 21.22 1.46
C TYR A 22 -3.31 21.73 2.62
N LYS A 23 -4.58 22.04 2.36
CA LYS A 23 -5.43 22.72 3.34
C LYS A 23 -6.32 21.78 4.14
N GLN A 24 -6.54 20.58 3.64
CA GLN A 24 -7.42 19.62 4.31
C GLN A 24 -7.01 18.19 3.95
N LYS A 25 -7.29 17.28 4.87
CA LYS A 25 -7.11 15.86 4.62
C LYS A 25 -8.11 15.38 3.60
N GLN A 26 -7.70 14.37 2.84
CA GLN A 26 -8.59 13.67 1.92
C GLN A 26 -8.46 12.17 2.14
N LYS A 27 -9.50 11.44 1.73
CA LYS A 27 -9.49 9.99 1.82
C LYS A 27 -8.51 9.40 0.80
N VAL A 28 -7.72 8.45 1.26
CA VAL A 28 -6.87 7.61 0.43
C VAL A 28 -7.28 6.17 0.67
N VAL A 29 -7.37 5.40 -0.39
CA VAL A 29 -7.71 3.97 -0.33
C VAL A 29 -6.52 3.18 -0.86
N VAL A 30 -6.08 2.20 -0.10
CA VAL A 30 -4.95 1.34 -0.46
C VAL A 30 -5.43 -0.08 -0.65
N ASN A 31 -5.05 -0.66 -1.79
CA ASN A 31 -5.30 -2.06 -2.09
C ASN A 31 -3.96 -2.77 -2.21
N VAL A 32 -3.82 -3.88 -1.51
CA VAL A 32 -2.58 -4.66 -1.50
C VAL A 32 -2.89 -6.12 -1.71
N VAL A 33 -2.20 -6.74 -2.64
CA VAL A 33 -2.13 -8.19 -2.76
C VAL A 33 -0.65 -8.58 -2.77
N ALA A 34 -0.29 -9.53 -1.92
CA ALA A 34 1.09 -10.00 -1.83
C ALA A 34 1.11 -11.52 -1.93
N TRP A 35 1.96 -12.04 -2.82
CA TRP A 35 2.13 -13.48 -3.01
C TRP A 35 3.41 -13.94 -2.35
N GLY A 36 3.35 -15.11 -1.72
CA GLY A 36 4.50 -15.68 -1.07
C GLY A 36 4.34 -17.16 -0.80
N LYS A 37 5.38 -17.73 -0.19
CA LYS A 37 5.43 -19.15 0.17
C LYS A 37 5.62 -19.30 1.69
N PRO A 38 4.60 -18.94 2.49
CA PRO A 38 4.70 -19.15 3.93
C PRO A 38 4.72 -20.65 4.25
N LYS A 39 5.35 -21.00 5.37
CA LYS A 39 5.18 -22.32 5.94
C LYS A 39 3.82 -22.35 6.61
N PHE A 40 2.91 -23.11 6.04
CA PHE A 40 1.54 -23.13 6.52
C PHE A 40 1.38 -24.13 7.66
N LYS A 41 1.47 -23.65 8.89
CA LYS A 41 1.21 -24.42 10.10
C LYS A 41 0.03 -23.77 10.83
N PRO A 42 -1.10 -24.47 11.00
CA PRO A 42 -2.34 -23.86 11.50
C PRO A 42 -2.23 -23.11 12.82
N GLU A 43 -1.28 -23.47 13.66
CA GLU A 43 -1.15 -22.88 15.01
C GLU A 43 0.00 -21.87 15.13
N ASN A 44 0.73 -21.62 14.05
CA ASN A 44 1.88 -20.73 14.08
C ASN A 44 1.66 -19.49 13.22
N ILE A 45 1.10 -18.45 13.82
CA ILE A 45 0.79 -17.20 13.13
C ILE A 45 2.03 -16.46 12.64
N THR A 46 3.22 -16.72 13.21
CA THR A 46 4.46 -16.07 12.77
C THR A 46 4.91 -16.55 11.39
N GLU A 47 4.38 -17.67 10.93
CA GLU A 47 4.70 -18.23 9.62
C GLU A 47 3.66 -17.86 8.57
N CYS A 48 2.62 -17.10 8.93
CA CYS A 48 1.61 -16.60 8.01
C CYS A 48 2.00 -15.22 7.51
N LEU A 49 1.53 -14.87 6.31
CA LEU A 49 1.66 -13.49 5.81
C LEU A 49 0.69 -12.60 6.59
N ASP A 50 1.21 -11.59 7.27
CA ASP A 50 0.44 -10.79 8.22
C ASP A 50 -0.08 -9.50 7.58
N TYR A 51 -1.35 -9.49 7.22
CA TYR A 51 -2.00 -8.31 6.64
C TYR A 51 -2.25 -7.20 7.67
N SER A 52 -2.30 -7.52 8.97
CA SER A 52 -2.58 -6.50 9.99
C SER A 52 -1.48 -5.43 10.07
N ARG A 53 -0.23 -5.80 9.79
CA ARG A 53 0.90 -4.87 9.78
C ARG A 53 0.77 -3.86 8.64
N ILE A 54 0.27 -4.29 7.48
CA ILE A 54 0.05 -3.40 6.34
C ILE A 54 -1.08 -2.43 6.64
N CYS A 55 -2.18 -2.92 7.22
CA CYS A 55 -3.28 -2.05 7.64
C CYS A 55 -2.82 -1.01 8.66
N SER A 56 -2.00 -1.41 9.63
CA SER A 56 -1.46 -0.49 10.64
C SER A 56 -0.57 0.57 10.02
N LEU A 57 0.27 0.20 9.04
CA LEU A 57 1.11 1.17 8.33
C LEU A 57 0.25 2.23 7.65
N VAL A 58 -0.75 1.81 6.88
CA VAL A 58 -1.62 2.74 6.15
C VAL A 58 -2.39 3.63 7.11
N HIS A 59 -2.97 3.08 8.17
CA HIS A 59 -3.71 3.86 9.14
C HIS A 59 -2.85 4.88 9.88
N SER A 60 -1.55 4.63 10.03
CA SER A 60 -0.63 5.57 10.66
C SER A 60 -0.44 6.87 9.86
N TRP A 61 -0.73 6.85 8.56
CA TRP A 61 -0.54 8.02 7.70
C TRP A 61 -1.45 9.19 8.07
N THR A 62 -2.53 8.95 8.80
CA THR A 62 -3.40 10.03 9.24
C THR A 62 -2.69 11.04 10.14
N ASN A 63 -1.59 10.64 10.79
CA ASN A 63 -0.85 11.48 11.72
C ASN A 63 0.44 12.06 11.13
N ARG A 64 0.75 11.77 9.87
CA ARG A 64 1.98 12.25 9.25
C ARG A 64 1.80 13.61 8.59
N GLU A 65 2.92 14.26 8.31
CA GLU A 65 2.95 15.50 7.57
C GLU A 65 2.53 15.30 6.12
N HIS A 66 2.23 16.37 5.42
CA HIS A 66 1.82 16.36 4.02
C HIS A 66 2.81 15.60 3.14
N VAL A 67 2.29 14.79 2.24
CA VAL A 67 3.06 14.07 1.21
C VAL A 67 2.63 14.59 -0.16
N ASP A 68 3.58 15.05 -0.97
CA ASP A 68 3.25 15.67 -2.25
C ASP A 68 2.71 14.65 -3.26
N LEU A 69 3.32 13.47 -3.34
CA LEU A 69 3.03 12.49 -4.38
C LEU A 69 2.53 11.18 -3.80
N VAL A 70 1.44 10.66 -4.39
CA VAL A 70 0.94 9.32 -4.05
C VAL A 70 1.96 8.22 -4.39
N GLU A 71 2.82 8.47 -5.35
CA GLU A 71 3.92 7.56 -5.71
C GLU A 71 4.86 7.31 -4.54
N THR A 72 5.06 8.30 -3.67
CA THR A 72 5.85 8.13 -2.45
C THR A 72 5.19 7.08 -1.54
N LEU A 73 3.88 7.15 -1.38
CA LEU A 73 3.12 6.19 -0.57
C LEU A 73 3.18 4.78 -1.19
N LEU A 74 3.09 4.71 -2.51
CA LEU A 74 3.20 3.46 -3.25
C LEU A 74 4.53 2.76 -2.95
N GLN A 75 5.63 3.50 -3.05
CA GLN A 75 6.96 2.97 -2.78
C GLN A 75 7.12 2.51 -1.33
N GLU A 76 6.54 3.25 -0.37
CA GLU A 76 6.58 2.88 1.04
C GLU A 76 5.87 1.55 1.31
N VAL A 77 4.70 1.33 0.70
CA VAL A 77 3.96 0.08 0.88
C VAL A 77 4.71 -1.09 0.24
N ILE A 78 5.26 -0.89 -0.96
CA ILE A 78 6.03 -1.92 -1.64
C ILE A 78 7.23 -2.35 -0.79
N ALA A 79 8.02 -1.38 -0.32
CA ALA A 79 9.20 -1.64 0.51
C ALA A 79 8.83 -2.36 1.80
N PHE A 80 7.74 -1.93 2.44
CA PHE A 80 7.25 -2.55 3.66
C PHE A 80 6.86 -4.02 3.44
N CYS A 81 6.17 -4.31 2.36
CA CYS A 81 5.79 -5.69 2.02
C CYS A 81 7.02 -6.59 1.85
N PHE A 82 8.04 -6.10 1.15
CA PHE A 82 9.24 -6.88 0.88
C PHE A 82 10.17 -7.05 2.09
N GLU A 83 9.91 -6.38 3.20
CA GLU A 83 10.59 -6.68 4.47
C GLU A 83 10.32 -8.12 4.93
N ASP A 84 9.19 -8.69 4.56
CA ASP A 84 8.90 -10.09 4.77
C ASP A 84 9.58 -10.91 3.66
N ASN A 85 10.59 -11.70 4.04
CA ASN A 85 11.40 -12.47 3.09
C ASN A 85 10.61 -13.53 2.31
N ARG A 86 9.41 -13.87 2.75
CA ARG A 86 8.56 -14.87 2.11
C ARG A 86 7.78 -14.30 0.93
N ILE A 87 7.65 -12.97 0.85
CA ILE A 87 6.91 -12.31 -0.21
C ILE A 87 7.75 -12.24 -1.48
N GLU A 88 7.18 -12.73 -2.58
CA GLU A 88 7.83 -12.78 -3.89
C GLU A 88 7.31 -11.75 -4.86
N ILE A 89 6.03 -11.40 -4.74
CA ILE A 89 5.35 -10.48 -5.65
C ILE A 89 4.38 -9.63 -4.83
N VAL A 90 4.28 -8.34 -5.16
CA VAL A 90 3.25 -7.47 -4.61
C VAL A 90 2.53 -6.74 -5.74
N ASP A 91 1.24 -6.48 -5.54
CA ASP A 91 0.41 -5.63 -6.38
C ASP A 91 -0.23 -4.60 -5.46
N VAL A 92 0.12 -3.34 -5.64
CA VAL A 92 -0.32 -2.26 -4.76
C VAL A 92 -0.97 -1.16 -5.57
N GLU A 93 -2.09 -0.65 -5.08
CA GLU A 93 -2.76 0.52 -5.63
C GLU A 93 -2.96 1.56 -4.53
N ILE A 94 -2.67 2.82 -4.85
CA ILE A 94 -2.97 3.97 -3.99
C ILE A 94 -3.98 4.81 -4.74
N LEU A 95 -5.17 4.95 -4.20
CA LEU A 95 -6.30 5.58 -4.87
C LEU A 95 -6.82 6.78 -4.07
N LYS A 96 -7.24 7.82 -4.79
CA LYS A 96 -7.91 8.99 -4.22
C LYS A 96 -9.34 9.04 -4.77
N PRO A 97 -10.34 8.64 -3.97
CA PRO A 97 -11.73 8.83 -4.34
C PRO A 97 -12.09 10.32 -4.27
N GLU A 98 -13.06 10.74 -5.04
CA GLU A 98 -13.65 12.08 -4.94
C GLU A 98 -12.75 13.26 -5.36
N VAL A 99 -11.55 13.01 -5.91
CA VAL A 99 -10.64 14.10 -6.28
C VAL A 99 -10.95 14.71 -7.64
N ILE A 100 -11.50 13.92 -8.56
CA ILE A 100 -11.90 14.39 -9.89
C ILE A 100 -13.39 14.11 -10.11
N PRO A 101 -14.21 15.14 -10.36
CA PRO A 101 -15.63 14.95 -10.64
C PRO A 101 -15.84 14.01 -11.84
N GLY A 102 -16.81 13.11 -11.72
CA GLY A 102 -17.13 12.16 -12.78
C GLY A 102 -16.29 10.88 -12.77
N THR A 103 -15.39 10.74 -11.81
CA THR A 103 -14.64 9.50 -11.59
C THR A 103 -14.92 8.93 -10.20
N ASN A 104 -14.85 7.61 -10.07
CA ASN A 104 -14.98 6.98 -8.75
C ASN A 104 -13.72 7.17 -7.92
N HIS A 105 -12.57 6.98 -8.55
CA HIS A 105 -11.26 7.18 -7.93
C HIS A 105 -10.20 7.28 -9.02
N VAL A 106 -9.08 7.90 -8.66
CA VAL A 106 -7.88 7.97 -9.49
C VAL A 106 -6.68 7.65 -8.61
N GLY A 107 -5.61 7.18 -9.21
CA GLY A 107 -4.43 6.86 -8.44
C GLY A 107 -3.34 6.20 -9.26
N VAL A 108 -2.44 5.55 -8.56
CA VAL A 108 -1.29 4.84 -9.13
C VAL A 108 -1.25 3.43 -8.59
N GLY A 109 -0.63 2.53 -9.34
CA GLY A 109 -0.43 1.17 -8.91
C GLY A 109 0.80 0.56 -9.53
N ALA A 110 1.28 -0.53 -8.94
CA ALA A 110 2.43 -1.24 -9.45
C ALA A 110 2.35 -2.72 -9.07
N TYR A 111 2.79 -3.56 -9.99
CA TYR A 111 2.99 -4.99 -9.81
C TYR A 111 4.50 -5.22 -9.83
N ILE A 112 5.08 -5.62 -8.70
CA ILE A 112 6.53 -5.67 -8.51
C ILE A 112 6.92 -7.07 -8.02
N THR A 113 7.90 -7.68 -8.69
CA THR A 113 8.52 -8.91 -8.20
C THR A 113 9.66 -8.58 -7.25
N ARG A 114 10.06 -9.55 -6.40
CA ARG A 114 11.22 -9.36 -5.52
C ARG A 114 12.48 -9.06 -6.31
N GLU A 115 12.66 -9.70 -7.46
CA GLU A 115 13.82 -9.44 -8.31
C GLU A 115 13.86 -7.97 -8.78
N GLU A 116 12.73 -7.45 -9.26
CA GLU A 116 12.64 -6.04 -9.66
C GLU A 116 12.90 -5.10 -8.50
N PHE A 117 12.35 -5.40 -7.33
CA PHE A 117 12.57 -4.60 -6.12
C PHE A 117 14.04 -4.59 -5.73
N THR A 118 14.67 -5.76 -5.70
CA THR A 118 16.09 -5.91 -5.34
C THR A 118 16.98 -5.15 -6.32
N ASN A 119 16.66 -5.18 -7.61
CA ASN A 119 17.39 -4.49 -8.65
C ASN A 119 16.99 -3.02 -8.83
N GLN A 120 16.02 -2.54 -8.06
CA GLN A 120 15.49 -1.18 -8.13
C GLN A 120 15.01 -0.81 -9.55
N SER A 121 14.30 -1.75 -10.20
CA SER A 121 13.86 -1.60 -11.59
C SER A 121 12.45 -1.00 -11.74
N PHE A 122 11.99 -0.28 -10.74
CA PHE A 122 10.64 0.30 -10.76
C PHE A 122 10.60 1.76 -10.36
#